data_cf89514bc08a5bd266f2ffda54e79cd2
#
_entry.id   cf89514bc08a5bd266f2ffda54e79cd2
#
_cell.length_a   1.000
_cell.length_b   1.000
_cell.length_c   1.000
_cell.angle_alpha   90.00
_cell.angle_beta   90.00
_cell.angle_gamma   90.00
#
_symmetry.space_group_name_H-M   'P 1'
#
loop_
_entity.id
_entity.type
_entity.pdbx_description
1 polymer ?
#
loop_
_entity_poly.entity_id
_entity_poly.type
_entity_poly.pdbx_seq_one_letter_code
_entity_poly.pdbx_strand_id
1 'polypeptide(L)'
;MQPAPINYKLIKKVKDDRFEEELLHQYSLMIQTGPKDFQLAVVNSSDNRLLLLEDYAMGNVQSHSGLLIALKELFEAHPLLKAGFWKEVKIGIKNNKFCQVPNELFDETNLANYLKLNATVEEPKEKLFYSKSESSKSVTVFAIQADLYDWLSHIYQNTSHQFFHQSTALIEGLLRETKASGQLLYIYVDRFKLHILSQQNGELIYYNQFAINQFPDYVKYIMLVLKGLCASAMRATCAWGWKW
;
A
#
# COMPACT_ATOMS: atom_id res chain seq x y z
N MET A 1 -21.56 -7.35 -32.91
CA MET A 1 -21.38 -7.18 -31.48
C MET A 1 -20.19 -6.23 -31.31
N GLN A 2 -20.38 -5.04 -30.75
CA GLN A 2 -19.27 -4.20 -30.35
C GLN A 2 -18.55 -4.90 -29.16
N PRO A 3 -17.20 -5.00 -29.17
CA PRO A 3 -16.49 -5.53 -28.01
C PRO A 3 -16.84 -4.66 -26.79
N ALA A 4 -17.05 -5.31 -25.64
CA ALA A 4 -17.28 -4.59 -24.40
C ALA A 4 -16.08 -3.62 -24.15
N PRO A 5 -16.31 -2.42 -23.63
CA PRO A 5 -15.23 -1.48 -23.37
C PRO A 5 -14.25 -2.10 -22.38
N ILE A 6 -12.98 -2.15 -22.76
CA ILE A 6 -11.91 -2.62 -21.88
C ILE A 6 -11.83 -1.68 -20.68
N ASN A 7 -12.01 -2.21 -19.47
CA ASN A 7 -12.08 -1.44 -18.24
C ASN A 7 -10.69 -1.09 -17.64
N TYR A 8 -9.60 -1.39 -18.34
CA TYR A 8 -8.24 -1.08 -17.91
C TYR A 8 -7.38 -0.64 -19.10
N LYS A 9 -6.31 0.10 -18.82
CA LYS A 9 -5.34 0.57 -19.82
C LYS A 9 -3.92 0.46 -19.26
N LEU A 10 -3.03 -0.21 -20.00
CA LEU A 10 -1.59 -0.21 -19.70
C LEU A 10 -1.03 1.21 -19.91
N ILE A 11 -0.46 1.78 -18.88
CA ILE A 11 0.13 3.13 -18.87
C ILE A 11 1.65 3.05 -19.04
N LYS A 12 2.27 2.08 -18.36
CA LYS A 12 3.72 1.93 -18.37
C LYS A 12 4.09 0.46 -18.28
N LYS A 13 5.11 0.08 -19.04
CA LYS A 13 5.78 -1.22 -18.94
C LYS A 13 7.29 -1.00 -18.97
N VAL A 14 7.98 -1.61 -18.03
CA VAL A 14 9.44 -1.66 -17.97
C VAL A 14 9.80 -3.12 -17.81
N LYS A 15 10.68 -3.64 -18.69
CA LYS A 15 11.16 -5.01 -18.64
C LYS A 15 12.68 -5.00 -18.71
N ASP A 16 13.32 -5.71 -17.79
CA ASP A 16 14.76 -5.98 -17.81
C ASP A 16 15.01 -7.18 -18.77
N ASP A 17 16.09 -7.14 -19.55
CA ASP A 17 16.45 -8.18 -20.50
C ASP A 17 16.73 -9.55 -19.84
N ARG A 18 16.97 -9.55 -18.53
CA ARG A 18 17.19 -10.76 -17.73
C ARG A 18 15.91 -11.43 -17.23
N PHE A 19 14.75 -10.90 -17.58
CA PHE A 19 13.49 -11.54 -17.23
C PHE A 19 13.25 -12.77 -18.10
N GLU A 20 13.22 -13.94 -17.48
CA GLU A 20 12.98 -15.24 -18.12
C GLU A 20 11.70 -15.86 -17.54
N GLU A 21 10.73 -16.19 -18.41
CA GLU A 21 9.43 -16.74 -17.96
C GLU A 21 9.56 -18.16 -17.40
N GLU A 22 10.61 -18.89 -17.76
CA GLU A 22 10.90 -20.23 -17.24
C GLU A 22 11.34 -20.21 -15.76
N LEU A 23 11.79 -19.06 -15.27
CA LEU A 23 12.33 -18.89 -13.92
C LEU A 23 11.34 -18.29 -12.91
N LEU A 24 10.02 -18.28 -13.20
CA LEU A 24 8.99 -17.71 -12.30
C LEU A 24 9.08 -18.28 -10.87
N HIS A 25 9.47 -19.53 -10.70
CA HIS A 25 9.65 -20.19 -9.40
C HIS A 25 10.79 -19.59 -8.56
N GLN A 26 11.63 -18.74 -9.13
CA GLN A 26 12.69 -18.01 -8.43
C GLN A 26 12.30 -16.56 -8.13
N TYR A 27 11.20 -16.08 -8.69
CA TYR A 27 10.79 -14.69 -8.63
C TYR A 27 9.61 -14.50 -7.66
N SER A 28 9.57 -13.33 -7.05
CA SER A 28 8.42 -12.85 -6.31
C SER A 28 7.52 -12.03 -7.23
N LEU A 29 6.24 -12.37 -7.27
CA LEU A 29 5.23 -11.53 -7.89
C LEU A 29 4.72 -10.53 -6.85
N MET A 30 4.82 -9.26 -7.16
CA MET A 30 4.24 -8.18 -6.37
C MET A 30 3.11 -7.56 -7.16
N ILE A 31 1.90 -7.55 -6.61
CA ILE A 31 0.76 -6.86 -7.19
C ILE A 31 0.25 -5.81 -6.21
N GLN A 32 -0.24 -4.70 -6.73
CA GLN A 32 -0.86 -3.66 -5.94
C GLN A 32 -2.15 -3.22 -6.61
N THR A 33 -3.25 -3.25 -5.89
CA THR A 33 -4.56 -2.86 -6.41
C THR A 33 -5.16 -1.71 -5.61
N GLY A 34 -5.70 -0.75 -6.32
CA GLY A 34 -6.43 0.39 -5.80
C GLY A 34 -7.72 0.63 -6.56
N PRO A 35 -8.54 1.60 -6.13
CA PRO A 35 -9.82 1.89 -6.79
C PRO A 35 -9.69 2.31 -8.26
N LYS A 36 -8.53 2.86 -8.66
CA LYS A 36 -8.32 3.46 -9.99
C LYS A 36 -7.08 2.96 -10.71
N ASP A 37 -6.33 2.05 -10.11
CA ASP A 37 -5.08 1.55 -10.66
C ASP A 37 -4.79 0.12 -10.22
N PHE A 38 -3.96 -0.54 -11.02
CA PHE A 38 -3.39 -1.83 -10.72
C PHE A 38 -1.94 -1.83 -11.19
N GLN A 39 -1.06 -2.37 -10.39
CA GLN A 39 0.35 -2.50 -10.71
C GLN A 39 0.81 -3.93 -10.46
N LEU A 40 1.66 -4.43 -11.33
CA LEU A 40 2.39 -5.66 -11.09
C LEU A 40 3.89 -5.42 -11.24
N ALA A 41 4.66 -6.09 -10.41
CA ALA A 41 6.10 -6.12 -10.50
C ALA A 41 6.60 -7.55 -10.30
N VAL A 42 7.60 -7.93 -11.06
CA VAL A 42 8.34 -9.19 -10.87
C VAL A 42 9.73 -8.84 -10.36
N VAL A 43 10.07 -9.44 -9.24
CA VAL A 43 11.34 -9.21 -8.57
C VAL A 43 12.09 -10.52 -8.41
N ASN A 44 13.37 -10.53 -8.81
CA ASN A 44 14.24 -11.66 -8.52
C ASN A 44 14.53 -11.69 -7.01
N SER A 45 14.13 -12.79 -6.36
CA SER A 45 14.25 -12.91 -4.88
C SER A 45 15.69 -13.09 -4.39
N SER A 46 16.65 -13.38 -5.27
CA SER A 46 18.05 -13.60 -4.87
C SER A 46 18.83 -12.30 -4.67
N ASP A 47 18.54 -11.28 -5.49
CA ASP A 47 19.25 -9.99 -5.50
C ASP A 47 18.31 -8.77 -5.35
N ASN A 48 17.02 -9.03 -5.12
CA ASN A 48 15.96 -8.01 -5.03
C ASN A 48 15.87 -7.09 -6.26
N ARG A 49 16.22 -7.61 -7.42
CA ARG A 49 16.18 -6.85 -8.68
C ARG A 49 14.78 -6.83 -9.28
N LEU A 50 14.32 -5.66 -9.64
CA LEU A 50 13.10 -5.48 -10.41
C LEU A 50 13.36 -5.93 -11.87
N LEU A 51 12.62 -6.96 -12.31
CA LEU A 51 12.73 -7.51 -13.65
C LEU A 51 11.61 -7.08 -14.59
N LEU A 52 10.41 -6.85 -14.05
CA LEU A 52 9.26 -6.38 -14.81
C LEU A 52 8.44 -5.46 -13.92
N LEU A 53 7.97 -4.35 -14.50
CA LEU A 53 6.97 -3.47 -13.90
C LEU A 53 5.93 -3.12 -14.95
N GLU A 54 4.67 -3.33 -14.61
CA GLU A 54 3.54 -2.85 -15.41
C GLU A 54 2.58 -2.05 -14.54
N ASP A 55 2.11 -0.93 -15.09
CA ASP A 55 1.23 0.00 -14.42
C ASP A 55 -0.03 0.21 -15.28
N TYR A 56 -1.19 -0.08 -14.70
CA TYR A 56 -2.49 0.00 -15.36
C TYR A 56 -3.38 1.04 -14.68
N ALA A 57 -4.03 1.87 -15.49
CA ALA A 57 -5.16 2.67 -15.03
C ALA A 57 -6.44 1.85 -15.19
N MET A 58 -7.27 1.83 -14.14
CA MET A 58 -8.63 1.27 -14.18
C MET A 58 -9.58 2.35 -14.67
N GLY A 59 -10.17 2.14 -15.86
CA GLY A 59 -11.12 3.05 -16.48
C GLY A 59 -12.53 2.83 -15.96
N ASN A 60 -13.31 3.91 -15.81
CA ASN A 60 -14.75 3.88 -15.52
C ASN A 60 -15.21 3.05 -14.31
N VAL A 61 -14.28 2.75 -13.38
CA VAL A 61 -14.58 2.01 -12.16
C VAL A 61 -15.13 2.97 -11.11
N GLN A 62 -16.42 2.87 -10.81
CA GLN A 62 -17.11 3.71 -9.82
C GLN A 62 -17.55 2.93 -8.57
N SER A 63 -17.41 1.61 -8.58
CA SER A 63 -17.82 0.73 -7.49
C SER A 63 -16.81 -0.38 -7.28
N HIS A 64 -16.85 -1.01 -6.10
CA HIS A 64 -16.05 -2.18 -5.81
C HIS A 64 -16.34 -3.35 -6.77
N SER A 65 -17.59 -3.62 -7.08
CA SER A 65 -17.98 -4.67 -8.03
C SER A 65 -17.43 -4.40 -9.43
N GLY A 66 -17.44 -3.15 -9.88
CA GLY A 66 -16.84 -2.75 -11.16
C GLY A 66 -15.31 -2.96 -11.17
N LEU A 67 -14.64 -2.66 -10.06
CA LEU A 67 -13.21 -2.93 -9.90
C LEU A 67 -12.91 -4.43 -10.01
N LEU A 68 -13.67 -5.25 -9.30
CA LEU A 68 -13.47 -6.70 -9.31
C LEU A 68 -13.68 -7.30 -10.71
N ILE A 69 -14.66 -6.83 -11.46
CA ILE A 69 -14.88 -7.23 -12.87
C ILE A 69 -13.66 -6.85 -13.72
N ALA A 70 -13.21 -5.60 -13.64
CA ALA A 70 -12.06 -5.11 -14.41
C ALA A 70 -10.76 -5.87 -14.06
N LEU A 71 -10.56 -6.19 -12.79
CA LEU A 71 -9.42 -7.02 -12.34
C LEU A 71 -9.51 -8.43 -12.91
N LYS A 72 -10.67 -9.07 -12.87
CA LYS A 72 -10.87 -10.41 -13.45
C LYS A 72 -10.60 -10.42 -14.95
N GLU A 73 -11.06 -9.43 -15.69
CA GLU A 73 -10.76 -9.27 -17.12
C GLU A 73 -9.25 -9.11 -17.37
N LEU A 74 -8.57 -8.29 -16.58
CA LEU A 74 -7.11 -8.11 -16.67
C LEU A 74 -6.38 -9.42 -16.39
N PHE A 75 -6.75 -10.13 -15.33
CA PHE A 75 -6.13 -11.40 -14.95
C PHE A 75 -6.33 -12.48 -16.03
N GLU A 76 -7.51 -12.54 -16.64
CA GLU A 76 -7.77 -13.47 -17.75
C GLU A 76 -6.91 -13.16 -18.97
N ALA A 77 -6.66 -11.89 -19.25
CA ALA A 77 -5.86 -11.46 -20.40
C ALA A 77 -4.34 -11.54 -20.16
N HIS A 78 -3.88 -11.62 -18.87
CA HIS A 78 -2.46 -11.50 -18.53
C HIS A 78 -1.87 -12.84 -18.05
N PRO A 79 -0.99 -13.50 -18.83
CA PRO A 79 -0.46 -14.83 -18.49
C PRO A 79 0.25 -14.88 -17.13
N LEU A 80 1.05 -13.87 -16.81
CA LEU A 80 1.81 -13.83 -15.55
C LEU A 80 0.92 -13.74 -14.32
N LEU A 81 -0.23 -13.07 -14.40
CA LEU A 81 -1.15 -12.95 -13.28
C LEU A 81 -1.87 -14.27 -12.94
N LYS A 82 -2.03 -15.16 -13.95
CA LYS A 82 -2.61 -16.49 -13.75
C LYS A 82 -1.58 -17.56 -13.41
N ALA A 83 -0.30 -17.27 -13.55
CA ALA A 83 0.75 -18.23 -13.27
C ALA A 83 0.77 -18.56 -11.76
N GLY A 84 0.74 -19.86 -11.43
CA GLY A 84 0.75 -20.38 -10.06
C GLY A 84 2.11 -20.89 -9.59
N PHE A 85 3.21 -20.52 -10.27
CA PHE A 85 4.54 -21.08 -10.04
C PHE A 85 5.51 -20.06 -9.40
N TRP A 86 5.00 -18.98 -8.84
CA TRP A 86 5.81 -17.97 -8.18
C TRP A 86 6.45 -18.52 -6.91
N LYS A 87 7.64 -18.05 -6.59
CA LYS A 87 8.26 -18.33 -5.28
C LYS A 87 7.40 -17.80 -4.14
N GLU A 88 6.88 -16.60 -4.30
CA GLU A 88 5.92 -15.96 -3.39
C GLU A 88 5.10 -14.91 -4.13
N VAL A 89 3.94 -14.56 -3.59
CA VAL A 89 3.09 -13.49 -4.10
C VAL A 89 2.81 -12.48 -2.98
N LYS A 90 3.11 -11.22 -3.23
CA LYS A 90 2.83 -10.10 -2.30
C LYS A 90 1.75 -9.20 -2.87
N ILE A 91 0.66 -9.03 -2.12
CA ILE A 91 -0.54 -8.36 -2.57
C ILE A 91 -0.75 -7.08 -1.75
N GLY A 92 -0.47 -5.94 -2.37
CA GLY A 92 -0.66 -4.61 -1.79
C GLY A 92 -2.08 -4.08 -2.02
N ILE A 93 -2.73 -3.64 -0.96
CA ILE A 93 -4.06 -3.04 -1.00
C ILE A 93 -3.95 -1.52 -0.81
N LYS A 94 -4.61 -0.77 -1.69
CA LYS A 94 -4.67 0.70 -1.65
C LYS A 94 -6.09 1.13 -1.32
N ASN A 95 -6.33 1.45 -0.06
CA ASN A 95 -7.63 1.98 0.38
C ASN A 95 -7.47 3.01 1.50
N ASN A 96 -8.57 3.46 2.09
CA ASN A 96 -8.58 4.39 3.21
C ASN A 96 -8.92 3.72 4.54
N LYS A 97 -9.17 2.40 4.53
CA LYS A 97 -9.58 1.63 5.72
C LYS A 97 -8.37 0.98 6.36
N PHE A 98 -7.53 1.78 6.98
CA PHE A 98 -6.36 1.32 7.72
C PHE A 98 -6.04 2.27 8.89
N CYS A 99 -5.26 1.77 9.85
CA CYS A 99 -4.64 2.58 10.90
C CYS A 99 -3.28 2.00 11.30
N GLN A 100 -2.46 2.84 11.92
CA GLN A 100 -1.19 2.45 12.52
C GLN A 100 -1.37 2.34 14.03
N VAL A 101 -0.99 1.19 14.59
CA VAL A 101 -1.09 0.91 16.03
C VAL A 101 0.32 0.65 16.56
N PRO A 102 0.81 1.35 17.58
CA PRO A 102 2.08 1.02 18.24
C PRO A 102 2.10 -0.44 18.70
N ASN A 103 3.25 -1.13 18.57
CA ASN A 103 3.37 -2.54 18.96
C ASN A 103 2.93 -2.81 20.40
N GLU A 104 3.23 -1.88 21.31
CA GLU A 104 2.92 -2.01 22.73
C GLU A 104 1.41 -1.94 23.04
N LEU A 105 0.62 -1.36 22.11
CA LEU A 105 -0.84 -1.22 22.23
C LEU A 105 -1.60 -2.19 21.36
N PHE A 106 -0.90 -3.02 20.59
CA PHE A 106 -1.54 -3.92 19.64
C PHE A 106 -2.04 -5.19 20.30
N ASP A 107 -3.32 -5.47 20.09
CA ASP A 107 -4.00 -6.71 20.44
C ASP A 107 -4.76 -7.23 19.22
N GLU A 108 -4.41 -8.43 18.76
CA GLU A 108 -4.99 -9.06 17.57
C GLU A 108 -6.50 -9.26 17.67
N THR A 109 -7.05 -9.38 18.87
CA THR A 109 -8.50 -9.56 19.09
C THR A 109 -9.29 -8.26 18.88
N ASN A 110 -8.60 -7.12 18.77
CA ASN A 110 -9.21 -5.78 18.75
C ASN A 110 -9.13 -5.06 17.38
N LEU A 111 -8.89 -5.77 16.27
CA LEU A 111 -8.70 -5.16 14.94
C LEU A 111 -9.83 -4.21 14.55
N ALA A 112 -11.09 -4.63 14.74
CA ALA A 112 -12.25 -3.80 14.42
C ALA A 112 -12.29 -2.50 15.22
N ASN A 113 -11.87 -2.52 16.49
CA ASN A 113 -11.88 -1.35 17.35
C ASN A 113 -10.84 -0.31 16.92
N TYR A 114 -9.66 -0.74 16.46
CA TYR A 114 -8.65 0.17 15.92
C TYR A 114 -9.15 0.87 14.67
N LEU A 115 -9.79 0.16 13.74
CA LEU A 115 -10.29 0.72 12.50
C LEU A 115 -11.47 1.67 12.69
N LYS A 116 -12.33 1.45 13.69
CA LYS A 116 -13.49 2.31 14.00
C LYS A 116 -13.12 3.78 14.24
N LEU A 117 -11.87 4.05 14.63
CA LEU A 117 -11.37 5.42 14.80
C LEU A 117 -11.24 6.18 13.48
N ASN A 118 -11.01 5.46 12.37
CA ASN A 118 -10.70 6.06 11.07
C ASN A 118 -11.69 5.69 9.97
N ALA A 119 -12.41 4.56 10.09
CA ALA A 119 -13.29 4.06 9.04
C ALA A 119 -14.41 3.19 9.61
N THR A 120 -15.52 3.15 8.88
CA THR A 120 -16.59 2.17 9.13
C THR A 120 -16.25 0.87 8.42
N VAL A 121 -16.22 -0.24 9.16
CA VAL A 121 -16.07 -1.60 8.63
C VAL A 121 -17.45 -2.22 8.45
N GLU A 122 -17.67 -2.81 7.29
CA GLU A 122 -18.95 -3.46 6.94
C GLU A 122 -18.80 -4.98 6.96
N GLU A 123 -18.86 -5.59 8.13
CA GLU A 123 -18.91 -7.05 8.23
C GLU A 123 -20.27 -7.59 7.77
N PRO A 124 -20.34 -8.73 7.03
CA PRO A 124 -19.23 -9.60 6.61
C PRO A 124 -18.60 -9.26 5.26
N LYS A 125 -18.92 -8.11 4.66
CA LYS A 125 -18.41 -7.71 3.34
C LYS A 125 -16.91 -7.43 3.33
N GLU A 126 -16.33 -7.16 4.48
CA GLU A 126 -14.92 -6.84 4.64
C GLU A 126 -14.27 -7.75 5.68
N LYS A 127 -13.05 -8.19 5.38
CA LYS A 127 -12.19 -8.97 6.27
C LYS A 127 -11.09 -8.08 6.82
N LEU A 128 -10.74 -8.28 8.08
CA LEU A 128 -9.72 -7.51 8.78
C LEU A 128 -8.39 -8.23 8.79
N PHE A 129 -7.33 -7.48 8.57
CA PHE A 129 -5.96 -7.96 8.52
C PHE A 129 -5.04 -7.03 9.30
N TYR A 130 -3.86 -7.55 9.61
CA TYR A 130 -2.79 -6.73 10.13
C TYR A 130 -1.44 -7.15 9.54
N SER A 131 -0.50 -6.23 9.48
CA SER A 131 0.89 -6.48 9.16
C SER A 131 1.79 -5.78 10.17
N LYS A 132 2.70 -6.53 10.78
CA LYS A 132 3.70 -5.99 11.70
C LYS A 132 4.85 -5.41 10.91
N SER A 133 5.32 -4.23 11.31
CA SER A 133 6.51 -3.59 10.79
C SER A 133 7.58 -3.61 11.89
N GLU A 134 8.69 -4.27 11.59
CA GLU A 134 9.82 -4.31 12.52
C GLU A 134 10.53 -2.95 12.57
N SER A 135 10.62 -2.28 11.41
CA SER A 135 11.32 -1.01 11.29
C SER A 135 10.60 0.15 12.00
N SER A 136 9.26 0.19 11.92
CA SER A 136 8.47 1.28 12.52
C SER A 136 7.97 1.02 13.93
N LYS A 137 8.21 -0.17 14.48
CA LYS A 137 7.65 -0.61 15.77
C LYS A 137 6.12 -0.43 15.84
N SER A 138 5.44 -0.59 14.70
CA SER A 138 4.01 -0.43 14.59
C SER A 138 3.37 -1.58 13.79
N VAL A 139 2.08 -1.73 14.01
CA VAL A 139 1.23 -2.67 13.27
C VAL A 139 0.29 -1.88 12.40
N THR A 140 0.25 -2.18 11.12
CA THR A 140 -0.77 -1.66 10.21
C THR A 140 -1.98 -2.59 10.28
N VAL A 141 -3.12 -2.09 10.76
CA VAL A 141 -4.41 -2.79 10.71
C VAL A 141 -5.20 -2.24 9.52
N PHE A 142 -5.81 -3.12 8.73
CA PHE A 142 -6.52 -2.71 7.52
C PHE A 142 -7.65 -3.67 7.15
N ALA A 143 -8.58 -3.19 6.32
CA ALA A 143 -9.69 -3.98 5.82
C ALA A 143 -9.52 -4.27 4.32
N ILE A 144 -9.96 -5.46 3.89
CA ILE A 144 -10.03 -5.88 2.49
C ILE A 144 -11.46 -6.31 2.21
N GLN A 145 -12.00 -5.97 1.04
CA GLN A 145 -13.28 -6.52 0.58
C GLN A 145 -13.20 -8.04 0.49
N ALA A 146 -14.15 -8.73 1.10
CA ALA A 146 -14.11 -10.19 1.29
C ALA A 146 -14.03 -10.94 -0.05
N ASP A 147 -14.80 -10.50 -1.05
CA ASP A 147 -14.83 -11.10 -2.38
C ASP A 147 -13.50 -10.92 -3.15
N LEU A 148 -12.83 -9.78 -2.99
CA LEU A 148 -11.51 -9.53 -3.56
C LEU A 148 -10.46 -10.43 -2.90
N TYR A 149 -10.48 -10.51 -1.56
CA TYR A 149 -9.58 -11.38 -0.81
C TYR A 149 -9.77 -12.85 -1.21
N ASP A 150 -11.02 -13.34 -1.21
CA ASP A 150 -11.32 -14.74 -1.50
C ASP A 150 -10.94 -15.10 -2.93
N TRP A 151 -11.19 -14.21 -3.89
CA TRP A 151 -10.82 -14.41 -5.28
C TRP A 151 -9.30 -14.47 -5.48
N LEU A 152 -8.53 -13.52 -4.94
CA LEU A 152 -7.06 -13.52 -5.06
C LEU A 152 -6.43 -14.70 -4.33
N SER A 153 -6.92 -15.04 -3.14
CA SER A 153 -6.44 -16.19 -2.38
C SER A 153 -6.72 -17.52 -3.10
N HIS A 154 -7.84 -17.61 -3.83
CA HIS A 154 -8.14 -18.77 -4.67
C HIS A 154 -7.17 -18.90 -5.85
N ILE A 155 -6.84 -17.79 -6.54
CA ILE A 155 -5.86 -17.81 -7.65
C ILE A 155 -4.50 -18.31 -7.17
N TYR A 156 -4.03 -17.84 -6.02
CA TYR A 156 -2.70 -18.15 -5.51
C TYR A 156 -2.70 -19.21 -4.39
N GLN A 157 -3.74 -20.06 -4.31
CA GLN A 157 -3.90 -21.06 -3.25
C GLN A 157 -2.72 -22.04 -3.12
N ASN A 158 -1.99 -22.30 -4.19
CA ASN A 158 -0.84 -23.20 -4.24
C ASN A 158 0.51 -22.47 -4.08
N THR A 159 0.49 -21.17 -3.81
CA THR A 159 1.68 -20.33 -3.66
C THR A 159 1.61 -19.59 -2.32
N SER A 160 2.74 -19.45 -1.65
CA SER A 160 2.81 -18.59 -0.47
C SER A 160 2.43 -17.16 -0.87
N HIS A 161 1.35 -16.65 -0.29
CA HIS A 161 0.88 -15.31 -0.59
C HIS A 161 0.56 -14.52 0.68
N GLN A 162 0.78 -13.21 0.62
CA GLN A 162 0.57 -12.31 1.76
C GLN A 162 -0.09 -11.01 1.29
N PHE A 163 -0.99 -10.49 2.12
CA PHE A 163 -1.64 -9.21 1.90
C PHE A 163 -1.03 -8.12 2.78
N PHE A 164 -0.82 -6.95 2.19
CA PHE A 164 -0.30 -5.77 2.86
C PHE A 164 -1.14 -4.55 2.52
N HIS A 165 -1.15 -3.57 3.38
CA HIS A 165 -1.61 -2.24 3.01
C HIS A 165 -0.45 -1.43 2.40
N GLN A 166 -0.74 -0.57 1.43
CA GLN A 166 0.26 0.30 0.77
C GLN A 166 1.11 1.08 1.78
N SER A 167 0.51 1.53 2.89
CA SER A 167 1.22 2.28 3.92
C SER A 167 2.38 1.49 4.53
N THR A 168 2.23 0.17 4.70
CA THR A 168 3.31 -0.68 5.23
C THR A 168 4.54 -0.62 4.33
N ALA A 169 4.36 -0.75 3.01
CA ALA A 169 5.46 -0.69 2.06
C ALA A 169 6.13 0.69 2.02
N LEU A 170 5.34 1.77 2.08
CA LEU A 170 5.87 3.15 2.10
C LEU A 170 6.66 3.44 3.39
N ILE A 171 6.16 3.01 4.53
CA ILE A 171 6.82 3.20 5.82
C ILE A 171 8.13 2.39 5.87
N GLU A 172 8.08 1.11 5.52
CA GLU A 172 9.27 0.25 5.49
C GLU A 172 10.33 0.77 4.52
N GLY A 173 9.94 1.17 3.32
CA GLY A 173 10.85 1.74 2.33
C GLY A 173 11.53 3.00 2.86
N LEU A 174 10.76 3.91 3.47
CA LEU A 174 11.29 5.13 4.07
C LEU A 174 12.32 4.84 5.16
N LEU A 175 11.96 4.01 6.13
CA LEU A 175 12.82 3.77 7.31
C LEU A 175 14.08 2.98 6.97
N ARG A 176 14.07 2.17 5.90
CA ARG A 176 15.26 1.47 5.40
C ARG A 176 16.24 2.40 4.68
N GLU A 177 15.73 3.34 3.89
CA GLU A 177 16.57 4.27 3.13
C GLU A 177 17.20 5.36 4.01
N THR A 178 16.57 5.71 5.14
CA THR A 178 17.00 6.85 5.93
C THR A 178 17.79 6.47 7.15
N LYS A 179 19.11 6.68 7.08
CA LYS A 179 20.01 6.73 8.23
C LYS A 179 20.24 8.17 8.71
N ALA A 180 19.48 9.13 8.21
CA ALA A 180 19.68 10.55 8.51
C ALA A 180 19.27 10.88 9.94
N SER A 181 20.08 11.64 10.65
CA SER A 181 19.74 12.25 11.93
C SER A 181 18.82 13.46 11.72
N GLY A 182 17.92 13.68 12.67
CA GLY A 182 16.96 14.79 12.63
C GLY A 182 15.58 14.40 12.15
N GLN A 183 14.71 15.39 12.04
CA GLN A 183 13.34 15.22 11.56
C GLN A 183 13.27 15.44 10.05
N LEU A 184 12.76 14.47 9.31
CA LEU A 184 12.59 14.52 7.87
C LEU A 184 11.12 14.36 7.48
N LEU A 185 10.72 15.07 6.44
CA LEU A 185 9.39 14.97 5.84
C LEU A 185 9.52 14.36 4.44
N TYR A 186 8.74 13.33 4.20
CA TYR A 186 8.68 12.66 2.89
C TYR A 186 7.30 12.81 2.29
N ILE A 187 7.28 13.09 1.01
CA ILE A 187 6.08 13.29 0.22
C ILE A 187 6.11 12.31 -0.94
N TYR A 188 5.10 11.46 -0.98
CA TYR A 188 4.89 10.54 -2.10
C TYR A 188 3.55 10.85 -2.77
N VAL A 189 3.59 11.07 -4.08
CA VAL A 189 2.40 11.34 -4.88
C VAL A 189 2.03 10.09 -5.65
N ASP A 190 0.87 9.56 -5.38
CA ASP A 190 0.30 8.38 -6.02
C ASP A 190 -1.02 8.75 -6.71
N ARG A 191 -0.93 9.13 -7.98
CA ARG A 191 -2.06 9.54 -8.83
C ARG A 191 -2.98 10.56 -8.13
N PHE A 192 -4.00 10.08 -7.41
CA PHE A 192 -5.01 10.90 -6.76
C PHE A 192 -4.83 11.00 -5.24
N LYS A 193 -3.69 10.56 -4.74
CA LYS A 193 -3.37 10.58 -3.31
C LYS A 193 -2.01 11.20 -3.06
N LEU A 194 -1.96 11.93 -1.99
CA LEU A 194 -0.75 12.48 -1.42
C LEU A 194 -0.48 11.74 -0.11
N HIS A 195 0.65 11.06 -0.03
CA HIS A 195 1.12 10.45 1.22
C HIS A 195 2.18 11.34 1.83
N ILE A 196 2.03 11.64 3.10
CA ILE A 196 2.99 12.42 3.88
C ILE A 196 3.46 11.57 5.03
N LEU A 197 4.77 11.37 5.09
CA LEU A 197 5.45 10.62 6.14
C LEU A 197 6.46 11.53 6.82
N SER A 198 6.61 11.38 8.12
CA SER A 198 7.70 12.04 8.84
C SER A 198 8.36 11.04 9.77
N GLN A 199 9.68 11.07 9.80
CA GLN A 199 10.49 10.30 10.73
C GLN A 199 11.38 11.24 11.53
N GLN A 200 11.75 10.82 12.74
CA GLN A 200 12.73 11.47 13.59
C GLN A 200 13.67 10.42 14.19
N ASN A 201 14.95 10.58 13.95
CA ASN A 201 15.99 9.67 14.44
C ASN A 201 15.74 8.18 14.06
N GLY A 202 15.18 7.93 12.86
CA GLY A 202 14.88 6.59 12.39
C GLY A 202 13.56 6.01 12.89
N GLU A 203 12.75 6.77 13.63
CA GLU A 203 11.43 6.35 14.08
C GLU A 203 10.31 7.09 13.32
N LEU A 204 9.27 6.37 12.92
CA LEU A 204 8.10 6.97 12.30
C LEU A 204 7.34 7.80 13.34
N ILE A 205 7.17 9.09 13.08
CA ILE A 205 6.38 9.99 13.95
C ILE A 205 5.05 10.41 13.33
N TYR A 206 4.92 10.29 12.02
CA TYR A 206 3.69 10.66 11.33
C TYR A 206 3.56 9.90 10.00
N TYR A 207 2.36 9.43 9.72
CA TYR A 207 1.93 8.98 8.40
C TYR A 207 0.46 9.30 8.19
N ASN A 208 0.15 9.88 7.04
CA ASN A 208 -1.24 10.01 6.58
C ASN A 208 -1.30 10.09 5.06
N GLN A 209 -2.49 9.78 4.51
CA GLN A 209 -2.80 9.94 3.10
C GLN A 209 -3.98 10.90 2.90
N PHE A 210 -3.91 11.70 1.84
CA PHE A 210 -4.90 12.71 1.51
C PHE A 210 -5.38 12.51 0.07
N ALA A 211 -6.69 12.58 -0.15
CA ALA A 211 -7.23 12.63 -1.50
C ALA A 211 -6.94 14.00 -2.13
N ILE A 212 -6.48 13.98 -3.38
CA ILE A 212 -6.13 15.18 -4.13
C ILE A 212 -7.06 15.30 -5.33
N ASN A 213 -7.73 16.43 -5.46
CA ASN A 213 -8.59 16.74 -6.59
C ASN A 213 -7.99 17.81 -7.49
N GLN A 214 -7.19 18.71 -6.91
CA GLN A 214 -6.60 19.85 -7.62
C GLN A 214 -5.24 20.24 -7.01
N PHE A 215 -4.44 20.99 -7.76
CA PHE A 215 -3.10 21.37 -7.32
C PHE A 215 -3.03 22.08 -5.96
N PRO A 216 -3.92 23.04 -5.61
CA PRO A 216 -3.90 23.68 -4.29
C PRO A 216 -4.03 22.69 -3.10
N ASP A 217 -4.61 21.51 -3.31
CA ASP A 217 -4.74 20.51 -2.25
C ASP A 217 -3.36 20.02 -1.76
N TYR A 218 -2.38 19.90 -2.65
CA TYR A 218 -1.01 19.54 -2.28
C TYR A 218 -0.44 20.54 -1.27
N VAL A 219 -0.48 21.82 -1.61
CA VAL A 219 0.05 22.90 -0.76
C VAL A 219 -0.70 22.92 0.57
N LYS A 220 -2.04 22.84 0.54
CA LYS A 220 -2.89 22.83 1.73
C LYS A 220 -2.48 21.71 2.70
N TYR A 221 -2.39 20.47 2.24
CA TYR A 221 -2.11 19.34 3.12
C TYR A 221 -0.65 19.30 3.59
N ILE A 222 0.31 19.65 2.74
CA ILE A 222 1.72 19.76 3.15
C ILE A 222 1.87 20.82 4.24
N MET A 223 1.29 22.01 4.07
CA MET A 223 1.36 23.08 5.06
C MET A 223 0.63 22.73 6.36
N LEU A 224 -0.49 22.01 6.28
CA LEU A 224 -1.21 21.52 7.45
C LEU A 224 -0.35 20.61 8.32
N VAL A 225 0.30 19.63 7.68
CA VAL A 225 1.16 18.66 8.36
C VAL A 225 2.40 19.34 8.93
N LEU A 226 3.07 20.21 8.17
CA LEU A 226 4.23 20.96 8.66
C LEU A 226 3.89 21.78 9.90
N LYS A 227 2.77 22.52 9.88
CA LYS A 227 2.32 23.30 11.07
C LYS A 227 2.07 22.39 12.28
N GLY A 228 1.44 21.23 12.08
CA GLY A 228 1.20 20.27 13.14
C GLY A 228 2.49 19.70 13.75
N LEU A 229 3.45 19.32 12.92
CA LEU A 229 4.74 18.79 13.36
C LEU A 229 5.58 19.85 14.07
N CYS A 230 5.64 21.08 13.56
CA CYS A 230 6.33 22.19 14.23
C CYS A 230 5.72 22.53 15.59
N ALA A 231 4.40 22.56 15.69
CA ALA A 231 3.71 22.81 16.96
C ALA A 231 3.94 21.70 18.00
N SER A 232 4.09 20.45 17.56
CA SER A 232 4.44 19.32 18.42
C SER A 232 5.88 19.40 18.91
N ALA A 233 6.82 19.75 18.04
CA ALA A 233 8.23 19.95 18.38
C ALA A 233 8.41 21.09 19.37
N MET A 234 7.71 22.23 19.20
CA MET A 234 7.74 23.34 20.14
C MET A 234 7.18 22.98 21.52
N ARG A 235 6.10 22.16 21.58
CA ARG A 235 5.57 21.68 22.87
C ARG A 235 6.53 20.74 23.59
N ALA A 236 7.21 19.88 22.86
CA ALA A 236 8.22 18.98 23.42
C ALA A 236 9.41 19.77 24.00
N THR A 237 9.89 20.81 23.32
CA THR A 237 10.95 21.68 23.82
C THR A 237 10.51 22.50 25.03
N CYS A 238 9.27 22.97 25.08
CA CYS A 238 8.72 23.66 26.26
C CYS A 238 8.55 22.73 27.48
N ALA A 239 8.22 21.45 27.26
CA ALA A 239 8.06 20.48 28.36
C ALA A 239 9.40 20.10 29.02
N TRP A 240 10.54 20.30 28.33
CA TRP A 240 11.90 20.03 28.87
C TRP A 240 12.62 21.28 29.37
N GLY A 241 12.00 22.46 29.25
CA GLY A 241 12.59 23.77 29.56
C GLY A 241 12.54 24.23 31.01
N TRP A 242 12.16 23.42 31.99
CA TRP A 242 12.15 23.79 33.40
C TRP A 242 12.83 22.75 34.26
N LYS A 243 14.16 22.80 34.29
CA LYS A 243 14.97 22.37 35.45
C LYS A 243 16.00 23.47 35.73
N TRP A 244 15.66 24.27 36.72
CA TRP A 244 16.64 25.03 37.52
C TRP A 244 17.22 24.12 38.59
#